data_2fd2e602fc66cf616de26121cca02f21
#
_entry.id   2fd2e602fc66cf616de26121cca02f21
#
_cell.length_a   1.000
_cell.length_b   1.000
_cell.length_c   1.000
_cell.angle_alpha   90.00
_cell.angle_beta   90.00
_cell.angle_gamma   90.00
#
_symmetry.space_group_name_H-M   'P 1'
#
loop_
_entity.id
_entity.type
_entity.pdbx_description
1 polymer ?
#
loop_
_entity_poly.entity_id
_entity_poly.type
_entity_poly.pdbx_seq_one_letter_code
_entity_poly.pdbx_strand_id
1 'polypeptide(L)'
;MKLSAKLICYHLQKSFSMHTSRLDTSPTLSCPSCFEKNTVLQDGRVYLITDADFQLTFHHPKNILFLMIGKIYQNYELTQPNMCIIPEDIPVNIVFNRIQDIFILYDQWNQSLMDSRLRNASIQELLDLTASIIPNPMMLIGMDFTIIASRDWNLSDLSNSVLGSTENSWAIVDSLKQDPHYEEAFYK
;
A
#
# COMPACT_ATOMS: atom_id res chain seq x y z
N MET A 1 -8.08 11.16 0.49
CA MET A 1 -6.92 10.60 1.27
C MET A 1 -5.62 10.80 0.50
N LYS A 2 -4.44 10.82 1.18
CA LYS A 2 -3.14 10.84 0.50
C LYS A 2 -2.51 9.44 0.55
N LEU A 3 -1.86 9.02 -0.55
CA LEU A 3 -1.21 7.72 -0.67
C LEU A 3 0.31 7.89 -0.90
N SER A 4 1.09 6.86 -0.62
CA SER A 4 2.53 6.86 -0.93
C SER A 4 2.78 6.34 -2.35
N ALA A 5 3.92 6.73 -2.93
CA ALA A 5 4.36 6.24 -4.23
C ALA A 5 4.49 4.71 -4.22
N LYS A 6 5.07 4.15 -3.15
CA LYS A 6 5.23 2.70 -2.99
C LYS A 6 3.90 1.96 -3.00
N LEU A 7 2.87 2.49 -2.32
CA LEU A 7 1.55 1.86 -2.25
C LEU A 7 0.84 1.87 -3.61
N ILE A 8 0.87 3.00 -4.31
CA ILE A 8 0.29 3.12 -5.66
C ILE A 8 0.96 2.12 -6.61
N CYS A 9 2.30 2.09 -6.63
CA CYS A 9 3.05 1.18 -7.50
C CYS A 9 2.80 -0.29 -7.14
N TYR A 10 2.67 -0.64 -5.85
CA TYR A 10 2.30 -1.99 -5.43
C TYR A 10 0.97 -2.47 -6.04
N HIS A 11 -0.03 -1.59 -6.08
CA HIS A 11 -1.32 -1.93 -6.71
C HIS A 11 -1.23 -1.99 -8.24
N LEU A 12 -0.46 -1.10 -8.85
CA LEU A 12 -0.28 -1.08 -10.30
C LEU A 12 0.49 -2.32 -10.80
N GLN A 13 1.47 -2.81 -10.06
CA GLN A 13 2.24 -4.02 -10.38
C GLN A 13 1.37 -5.30 -10.45
N LYS A 14 0.18 -5.30 -9.84
CA LYS A 14 -0.79 -6.40 -9.98
C LYS A 14 -1.44 -6.44 -11.38
N SER A 15 -1.41 -5.34 -12.11
CA SER A 15 -2.09 -5.19 -13.41
C SER A 15 -1.15 -4.95 -14.57
N PHE A 16 0.04 -4.41 -14.31
CA PHE A 16 1.00 -3.98 -15.32
C PHE A 16 2.40 -4.47 -14.97
N SER A 17 3.15 -4.90 -15.99
CA SER A 17 4.60 -5.06 -15.85
C SER A 17 5.23 -3.66 -15.72
N MET A 18 6.10 -3.44 -14.73
CA MET A 18 6.68 -2.12 -14.52
C MET A 18 8.06 -2.17 -13.87
N HIS A 19 8.88 -1.19 -14.21
CA HIS A 19 10.16 -0.91 -13.57
C HIS A 19 10.02 0.31 -12.68
N THR A 20 10.60 0.25 -11.49
CA THR A 20 10.49 1.34 -10.51
C THR A 20 11.86 1.75 -10.00
N SER A 21 12.06 3.04 -9.78
CA SER A 21 13.16 3.57 -8.99
C SER A 21 12.91 3.34 -7.49
N ARG A 22 13.72 3.96 -6.64
CA ARG A 22 13.42 4.06 -5.21
C ARG A 22 12.11 4.81 -5.00
N LEU A 23 11.15 4.18 -4.32
CA LEU A 23 9.82 4.72 -4.06
C LEU A 23 9.68 5.19 -2.61
N ASP A 24 9.10 6.37 -2.43
CA ASP A 24 8.80 6.91 -1.10
C ASP A 24 7.62 6.17 -0.45
N THR A 25 7.73 6.01 0.86
CA THR A 25 6.70 5.39 1.70
C THR A 25 5.76 6.40 2.35
N SER A 26 6.10 7.69 2.31
CA SER A 26 5.29 8.76 2.91
C SER A 26 4.01 9.01 2.11
N PRO A 27 2.83 9.12 2.74
CA PRO A 27 1.55 9.33 2.07
C PRO A 27 1.38 10.81 1.70
N THR A 28 1.94 11.21 0.56
CA THR A 28 1.96 12.60 0.09
C THR A 28 1.13 12.84 -1.16
N LEU A 29 0.86 11.79 -1.96
CA LEU A 29 0.21 11.89 -3.27
C LEU A 29 -1.31 11.89 -3.16
N SER A 30 -1.99 12.75 -3.93
CA SER A 30 -3.44 12.98 -3.80
C SER A 30 -4.27 12.62 -5.04
N CYS A 31 -3.77 12.82 -6.26
CA CYS A 31 -4.52 12.49 -7.47
C CYS A 31 -3.62 12.36 -8.69
N PRO A 32 -4.04 11.58 -9.71
CA PRO A 32 -3.36 11.50 -10.99
C PRO A 32 -3.65 12.74 -11.86
N SER A 33 -2.70 13.05 -12.73
CA SER A 33 -2.81 14.07 -13.79
C SER A 33 -2.04 13.60 -15.01
N CYS A 34 -2.53 13.90 -16.20
CA CYS A 34 -1.75 13.71 -17.41
C CYS A 34 -0.72 14.83 -17.54
N PHE A 35 0.50 14.46 -17.92
CA PHE A 35 1.55 15.44 -18.21
C PHE A 35 1.42 15.91 -19.66
N GLU A 36 1.45 17.21 -19.86
CA GLU A 36 1.54 17.88 -21.17
C GLU A 36 2.75 18.81 -21.17
N LYS A 37 3.28 19.14 -22.36
CA LYS A 37 4.52 19.88 -22.56
C LYS A 37 4.68 21.18 -21.75
N ASN A 38 3.56 21.81 -21.37
CA ASN A 38 3.54 23.06 -20.59
C ASN A 38 2.95 22.88 -19.20
N THR A 39 2.82 21.64 -18.70
CA THR A 39 2.27 21.37 -17.39
C THR A 39 3.18 21.93 -16.29
N VAL A 40 2.63 22.81 -15.46
CA VAL A 40 3.29 23.24 -14.24
C VAL A 40 3.15 22.13 -13.21
N LEU A 41 4.28 21.52 -12.84
CA LEU A 41 4.31 20.44 -11.87
C LEU A 41 3.90 20.94 -10.47
N GLN A 42 2.98 20.24 -9.83
CA GLN A 42 2.48 20.52 -8.50
C GLN A 42 2.88 19.43 -7.52
N ASP A 43 3.17 19.82 -6.30
CA ASP A 43 3.48 18.91 -5.20
C ASP A 43 2.32 17.94 -4.92
N GLY A 44 2.65 16.70 -4.55
CA GLY A 44 1.66 15.72 -4.15
C GLY A 44 0.82 15.14 -5.29
N ARG A 45 1.33 15.12 -6.51
CA ARG A 45 0.63 14.60 -7.70
C ARG A 45 1.30 13.35 -8.28
N VAL A 46 0.48 12.56 -8.97
CA VAL A 46 0.94 11.47 -9.84
C VAL A 46 0.82 11.96 -11.29
N TYR A 47 1.93 12.02 -12.02
CA TYR A 47 1.94 12.45 -13.43
C TYR A 47 2.13 11.26 -14.35
N LEU A 48 1.19 11.08 -15.28
CA LEU A 48 1.28 10.10 -16.36
C LEU A 48 1.91 10.78 -17.57
N ILE A 49 2.99 10.20 -18.07
CA ILE A 49 3.81 10.74 -19.13
C ILE A 49 3.80 9.77 -20.31
N THR A 50 3.40 10.27 -21.47
CA THR A 50 3.42 9.54 -22.75
C THR A 50 4.25 10.26 -23.81
N ASP A 51 4.73 11.46 -23.50
CA ASP A 51 5.47 12.31 -24.43
C ASP A 51 6.93 11.87 -24.50
N ALA A 52 7.39 11.54 -25.70
CA ALA A 52 8.78 11.16 -25.97
C ALA A 52 9.79 12.30 -25.68
N ASP A 53 9.33 13.54 -25.71
CA ASP A 53 10.17 14.73 -25.48
C ASP A 53 10.24 15.10 -23.98
N PHE A 54 9.69 14.27 -23.11
CA PHE A 54 9.77 14.51 -21.67
C PHE A 54 11.22 14.53 -21.20
N GLN A 55 11.63 15.66 -20.68
CA GLN A 55 12.92 15.84 -20.04
C GLN A 55 12.70 16.30 -18.59
N LEU A 56 13.29 15.58 -17.66
CA LEU A 56 13.35 16.02 -16.26
C LEU A 56 14.23 17.27 -16.16
N THR A 57 13.61 18.41 -15.91
CA THR A 57 14.34 19.61 -15.51
C THR A 57 14.77 19.48 -14.05
N PHE A 58 15.95 19.99 -13.69
CA PHE A 58 16.55 19.84 -12.35
C PHE A 58 15.76 20.49 -11.20
N HIS A 59 14.68 21.20 -11.49
CA HIS A 59 13.85 21.89 -10.50
C HIS A 59 12.41 21.39 -10.61
N HIS A 60 12.13 20.22 -10.05
CA HIS A 60 10.76 19.72 -9.90
C HIS A 60 10.35 19.72 -8.43
N PRO A 61 9.07 19.91 -8.11
CA PRO A 61 8.55 19.84 -6.77
C PRO A 61 8.89 18.49 -6.11
N LYS A 62 9.00 18.47 -4.80
CA LYS A 62 9.16 17.24 -4.02
C LYS A 62 7.83 16.49 -4.00
N ASN A 63 7.86 15.19 -3.66
CA ASN A 63 6.66 14.39 -3.48
C ASN A 63 5.79 14.24 -4.75
N ILE A 64 6.41 14.00 -5.89
CA ILE A 64 5.75 13.66 -7.15
C ILE A 64 6.06 12.21 -7.49
N LEU A 65 5.09 11.50 -8.08
CA LEU A 65 5.31 10.22 -8.73
C LEU A 65 5.17 10.40 -10.24
N PHE A 66 6.22 10.05 -10.98
CA PHE A 66 6.21 10.00 -12.44
C PHE A 66 5.95 8.58 -12.94
N LEU A 67 4.93 8.43 -13.77
CA LEU A 67 4.58 7.19 -14.46
C LEU A 67 4.76 7.38 -15.95
N MET A 68 5.84 6.86 -16.51
CA MET A 68 6.16 6.88 -17.93
C MET A 68 5.55 5.64 -18.60
N ILE A 69 4.74 5.85 -19.62
CA ILE A 69 3.97 4.79 -20.29
C ILE A 69 4.39 4.71 -21.76
N GLY A 70 4.75 3.51 -22.19
CA GLY A 70 5.09 3.21 -23.58
C GLY A 70 6.49 2.64 -23.78
N LYS A 71 6.67 1.93 -24.90
CA LYS A 71 7.94 1.29 -25.30
C LYS A 71 9.11 2.26 -25.46
N ILE A 72 8.82 3.54 -25.75
CA ILE A 72 9.82 4.60 -25.87
C ILE A 72 10.67 4.75 -24.62
N TYR A 73 10.13 4.37 -23.45
CA TYR A 73 10.84 4.44 -22.17
C TYR A 73 11.52 3.14 -21.74
N GLN A 74 11.48 2.09 -22.56
CA GLN A 74 12.01 0.76 -22.20
C GLN A 74 13.48 0.80 -21.74
N ASN A 75 14.28 1.67 -22.32
CA ASN A 75 15.71 1.85 -22.00
C ASN A 75 15.99 3.14 -21.22
N TYR A 76 14.96 3.77 -20.66
CA TYR A 76 15.12 5.00 -19.88
C TYR A 76 15.71 4.69 -18.50
N GLU A 77 16.74 5.42 -18.11
CA GLU A 77 17.37 5.25 -16.80
C GLU A 77 16.55 5.93 -15.69
N LEU A 78 16.20 5.18 -14.68
CA LEU A 78 15.48 5.66 -13.50
C LEU A 78 16.45 6.34 -12.51
N THR A 79 16.90 7.54 -12.82
CA THR A 79 17.93 8.28 -12.06
C THR A 79 17.37 9.00 -10.83
N GLN A 80 16.06 9.26 -10.79
CA GLN A 80 15.42 10.03 -9.73
C GLN A 80 14.47 9.12 -8.89
N PRO A 81 14.22 9.44 -7.61
CA PRO A 81 13.22 8.74 -6.83
C PRO A 81 11.81 8.97 -7.36
N ASN A 82 10.90 8.07 -7.03
CA ASN A 82 9.49 8.11 -7.43
C ASN A 82 9.27 8.15 -8.95
N MET A 83 10.06 7.39 -9.68
CA MET A 83 9.88 7.18 -11.10
C MET A 83 9.50 5.74 -11.39
N CYS A 84 8.54 5.55 -12.30
CA CYS A 84 8.08 4.24 -12.73
C CYS A 84 7.92 4.22 -14.24
N ILE A 85 8.23 3.08 -14.86
CA ILE A 85 8.05 2.83 -16.28
C ILE A 85 7.12 1.66 -16.46
N ILE A 86 6.09 1.84 -17.28
CA ILE A 86 5.27 0.77 -17.85
C ILE A 86 5.70 0.63 -19.31
N PRO A 87 6.54 -0.39 -19.65
CA PRO A 87 7.17 -0.49 -20.98
C PRO A 87 6.24 -1.01 -22.06
N GLU A 88 4.95 -1.05 -21.82
CA GLU A 88 3.91 -1.53 -22.71
C GLU A 88 3.16 -0.35 -23.34
N ASP A 89 2.71 -0.51 -24.60
CA ASP A 89 1.87 0.49 -25.27
C ASP A 89 0.42 0.33 -24.79
N ILE A 90 0.16 0.82 -23.58
CA ILE A 90 -1.17 0.79 -22.97
C ILE A 90 -1.79 2.18 -23.09
N PRO A 91 -3.08 2.27 -23.45
CA PRO A 91 -3.78 3.55 -23.44
C PRO A 91 -3.69 4.23 -22.06
N VAL A 92 -3.29 5.50 -22.04
CA VAL A 92 -3.05 6.27 -20.79
C VAL A 92 -4.28 6.30 -19.88
N ASN A 93 -5.48 6.34 -20.46
CA ASN A 93 -6.74 6.33 -19.73
C ASN A 93 -6.95 5.05 -18.92
N ILE A 94 -6.43 3.90 -19.36
CA ILE A 94 -6.52 2.64 -18.60
C ILE A 94 -5.67 2.76 -17.32
N VAL A 95 -4.44 3.24 -17.45
CA VAL A 95 -3.55 3.45 -16.30
C VAL A 95 -4.11 4.53 -15.37
N PHE A 96 -4.61 5.63 -15.94
CA PHE A 96 -5.24 6.73 -15.21
C PHE A 96 -6.42 6.24 -14.37
N ASN A 97 -7.36 5.52 -14.97
CA ASN A 97 -8.52 4.97 -14.28
C ASN A 97 -8.09 4.00 -13.17
N ARG A 98 -7.10 3.16 -13.43
CA ARG A 98 -6.59 2.23 -12.42
C ARG A 98 -6.02 2.97 -11.20
N ILE A 99 -5.33 4.09 -11.41
CA ILE A 99 -4.84 4.92 -10.29
C ILE A 99 -6.01 5.56 -9.56
N GLN A 100 -7.02 6.06 -10.26
CA GLN A 100 -8.23 6.60 -9.63
C GLN A 100 -8.94 5.54 -8.77
N ASP A 101 -9.08 4.31 -9.27
CA ASP A 101 -9.67 3.20 -8.53
C ASP A 101 -8.92 2.92 -7.22
N ILE A 102 -7.58 3.02 -7.24
CA ILE A 102 -6.76 2.87 -6.04
C ILE A 102 -7.10 3.98 -5.03
N PHE A 103 -7.18 5.24 -5.44
CA PHE A 103 -7.56 6.33 -4.55
C PHE A 103 -8.97 6.16 -3.99
N ILE A 104 -9.93 5.79 -4.83
CA ILE A 104 -11.33 5.54 -4.44
C ILE A 104 -11.39 4.41 -3.40
N LEU A 105 -10.68 3.31 -3.63
CA LEU A 105 -10.62 2.17 -2.71
C LEU A 105 -10.19 2.60 -1.29
N TYR A 106 -9.11 3.37 -1.20
CA TYR A 106 -8.58 3.82 0.07
C TYR A 106 -9.44 4.92 0.72
N ASP A 107 -10.07 5.78 -0.07
CA ASP A 107 -11.01 6.78 0.44
C ASP A 107 -12.27 6.12 1.02
N GLN A 108 -12.83 5.13 0.33
CA GLN A 108 -13.98 4.35 0.81
C GLN A 108 -13.65 3.58 2.08
N TRP A 109 -12.50 2.95 2.12
CA TRP A 109 -12.04 2.25 3.33
C TRP A 109 -11.90 3.19 4.52
N ASN A 110 -11.25 4.34 4.33
CA ASN A 110 -11.11 5.36 5.37
C ASN A 110 -12.47 5.85 5.86
N GLN A 111 -13.41 6.08 4.95
CA GLN A 111 -14.77 6.49 5.29
C GLN A 111 -15.50 5.42 6.10
N SER A 112 -15.41 4.15 5.68
CA SER A 112 -16.01 3.04 6.41
C SER A 112 -15.46 2.90 7.83
N LEU A 113 -14.15 3.11 8.03
CA LEU A 113 -13.54 3.13 9.37
C LEU A 113 -14.08 4.28 10.23
N MET A 114 -14.21 5.49 9.67
CA MET A 114 -14.75 6.66 10.37
C MET A 114 -16.21 6.44 10.78
N ASP A 115 -17.03 5.94 9.86
CA ASP A 115 -18.45 5.64 10.12
C ASP A 115 -18.61 4.55 11.19
N SER A 116 -17.78 3.53 11.16
CA SER A 116 -17.78 2.46 12.15
C SER A 116 -17.38 2.97 13.53
N ARG A 117 -16.40 3.86 13.60
CA ARG A 117 -16.00 4.53 14.85
C ARG A 117 -17.16 5.35 15.45
N LEU A 118 -17.88 6.09 14.61
CA LEU A 118 -19.03 6.90 15.04
C LEU A 118 -20.19 6.04 15.59
N ARG A 119 -20.33 4.81 15.06
CA ARG A 119 -21.36 3.85 15.51
C ARG A 119 -20.91 3.00 16.69
N ASN A 120 -19.70 3.20 17.23
CA ASN A 120 -19.08 2.36 18.24
C ASN A 120 -19.02 0.89 17.80
N ALA A 121 -18.65 0.64 16.57
CA ALA A 121 -18.46 -0.70 16.02
C ALA A 121 -17.47 -1.52 16.86
N SER A 122 -17.68 -2.83 16.91
CA SER A 122 -16.78 -3.75 17.59
C SER A 122 -15.40 -3.79 16.95
N ILE A 123 -14.39 -4.24 17.69
CA ILE A 123 -13.04 -4.44 17.17
C ILE A 123 -13.05 -5.47 16.04
N GLN A 124 -13.91 -6.51 16.12
CA GLN A 124 -14.08 -7.49 15.05
C GLN A 124 -14.56 -6.83 13.76
N GLU A 125 -15.59 -5.98 13.81
CA GLU A 125 -16.08 -5.25 12.62
C GLU A 125 -15.00 -4.34 12.02
N LEU A 126 -14.21 -3.65 12.85
CA LEU A 126 -13.09 -2.84 12.37
C LEU A 126 -12.01 -3.70 11.68
N LEU A 127 -11.74 -4.88 12.22
CA LEU A 127 -10.80 -5.83 11.61
C LEU A 127 -11.33 -6.34 10.26
N ASP A 128 -12.62 -6.67 10.18
CA ASP A 128 -13.25 -7.16 8.96
C ASP A 128 -13.24 -6.13 7.82
N LEU A 129 -13.39 -4.84 8.14
CA LEU A 129 -13.24 -3.74 7.19
C LEU A 129 -11.85 -3.65 6.55
N THR A 130 -10.82 -4.20 7.18
CA THR A 130 -9.47 -4.21 6.59
C THR A 130 -9.32 -5.21 5.44
N ALA A 131 -10.26 -6.14 5.24
CA ALA A 131 -10.18 -7.22 4.24
C ALA A 131 -9.98 -6.70 2.81
N SER A 132 -10.59 -5.57 2.46
CA SER A 132 -10.46 -4.97 1.14
C SER A 132 -9.07 -4.42 0.83
N ILE A 133 -8.31 -4.08 1.87
CA ILE A 133 -6.98 -3.44 1.76
C ILE A 133 -5.85 -4.41 2.10
N ILE A 134 -6.03 -5.20 3.16
CA ILE A 134 -5.04 -6.15 3.65
C ILE A 134 -5.62 -7.56 3.49
N PRO A 135 -5.27 -8.28 2.42
CA PRO A 135 -5.83 -9.61 2.16
C PRO A 135 -5.26 -10.71 3.06
N ASN A 136 -4.26 -10.41 3.87
CA ASN A 136 -3.61 -11.40 4.72
C ASN A 136 -4.49 -11.74 5.95
N PRO A 137 -4.44 -12.97 6.46
CA PRO A 137 -5.03 -13.30 7.74
C PRO A 137 -4.51 -12.36 8.83
N MET A 138 -5.40 -11.91 9.72
CA MET A 138 -5.06 -10.99 10.79
C MET A 138 -5.62 -11.46 12.12
N MET A 139 -4.86 -11.25 13.19
CA MET A 139 -5.25 -11.54 14.55
C MET A 139 -4.85 -10.38 15.47
N LEU A 140 -5.76 -9.96 16.31
CA LEU A 140 -5.48 -9.00 17.37
C LEU A 140 -5.46 -9.74 18.70
N ILE A 141 -4.34 -9.64 19.39
CA ILE A 141 -4.10 -10.33 20.66
C ILE A 141 -3.97 -9.28 21.77
N GLY A 142 -4.64 -9.51 22.89
CA GLY A 142 -4.52 -8.68 24.09
C GLY A 142 -3.15 -8.85 24.77
N MET A 143 -2.82 -7.95 25.69
CA MET A 143 -1.59 -8.06 26.48
C MET A 143 -1.58 -9.28 27.42
N ASP A 144 -2.74 -9.83 27.70
CA ASP A 144 -2.96 -11.08 28.45
C ASP A 144 -3.02 -12.31 27.53
N PHE A 145 -2.67 -12.12 26.24
CA PHE A 145 -2.65 -13.12 25.16
C PHE A 145 -4.03 -13.70 24.80
N THR A 146 -5.12 -13.07 25.24
CA THR A 146 -6.45 -13.41 24.73
C THR A 146 -6.61 -12.92 23.29
N ILE A 147 -7.26 -13.72 22.45
CA ILE A 147 -7.62 -13.31 21.09
C ILE A 147 -8.81 -12.36 21.20
N ILE A 148 -8.60 -11.09 20.87
CA ILE A 148 -9.63 -10.05 20.89
C ILE A 148 -10.47 -10.09 19.61
N ALA A 149 -9.82 -10.27 18.46
CA ALA A 149 -10.45 -10.38 17.14
C ALA A 149 -9.56 -11.14 16.19
N SER A 150 -10.15 -11.83 15.20
CA SER A 150 -9.38 -12.51 14.16
C SER A 150 -10.16 -12.51 12.85
N ARG A 151 -9.42 -12.52 11.73
CA ARG A 151 -9.97 -12.60 10.38
C ARG A 151 -9.13 -13.54 9.53
N ASP A 152 -9.83 -14.42 8.78
CA ASP A 152 -9.22 -15.39 7.85
C ASP A 152 -8.24 -16.38 8.52
N TRP A 153 -8.29 -16.49 9.85
CA TRP A 153 -7.62 -17.55 10.59
C TRP A 153 -8.58 -18.72 10.77
N ASN A 154 -8.16 -19.88 10.32
CA ASN A 154 -8.90 -21.10 10.62
C ASN A 154 -8.55 -21.52 12.05
N LEU A 155 -9.46 -21.29 12.98
CA LEU A 155 -9.27 -21.63 14.41
C LEU A 155 -9.00 -23.14 14.62
N SER A 156 -9.42 -24.00 13.68
CA SER A 156 -9.10 -25.43 13.70
C SER A 156 -7.62 -25.72 13.39
N ASP A 157 -6.98 -24.89 12.59
CA ASP A 157 -5.53 -25.00 12.30
C ASP A 157 -4.72 -24.48 13.49
N LEU A 158 -5.29 -23.55 14.25
CA LEU A 158 -4.72 -23.06 15.52
C LEU A 158 -4.84 -24.09 16.65
N SER A 159 -5.86 -24.93 16.66
CA SER A 159 -6.01 -26.00 17.67
C SER A 159 -4.95 -27.10 17.52
N ASN A 160 -4.40 -27.27 16.32
CA ASN A 160 -3.28 -28.17 16.03
C ASN A 160 -1.89 -27.47 16.11
N SER A 161 -1.87 -26.16 16.17
CA SER A 161 -0.69 -25.34 16.46
C SER A 161 -0.71 -24.94 17.94
N VAL A 162 0.44 -24.62 18.49
CA VAL A 162 0.66 -24.21 19.90
C VAL A 162 -0.30 -23.09 20.38
N LEU A 163 -1.02 -22.41 19.46
CA LEU A 163 -1.97 -21.31 19.71
C LEU A 163 -3.40 -21.75 20.11
N GLY A 164 -3.73 -23.03 20.01
CA GLY A 164 -5.13 -23.48 20.02
C GLY A 164 -5.75 -23.87 21.37
N SER A 165 -5.01 -23.83 22.47
CA SER A 165 -5.59 -24.09 23.79
C SER A 165 -5.31 -22.93 24.74
N THR A 166 -6.33 -22.51 25.48
CA THR A 166 -6.22 -21.53 26.56
C THR A 166 -5.17 -21.91 27.61
N GLU A 167 -4.85 -23.20 27.71
CA GLU A 167 -3.79 -23.72 28.59
C GLU A 167 -2.38 -23.52 28.03
N ASN A 168 -2.25 -23.33 26.70
CA ASN A 168 -0.95 -23.18 26.02
C ASN A 168 -0.61 -21.72 25.63
N SER A 169 -1.43 -20.74 26.00
CA SER A 169 -1.14 -19.32 25.71
C SER A 169 0.22 -18.88 26.28
N TRP A 170 0.59 -19.39 27.44
CA TRP A 170 1.90 -19.13 28.05
C TRP A 170 3.09 -19.75 27.30
N ALA A 171 2.93 -20.92 26.70
CA ALA A 171 3.99 -21.55 25.89
C ALA A 171 4.28 -20.75 24.62
N ILE A 172 3.26 -20.09 24.05
CA ILE A 172 3.43 -19.17 22.91
C ILE A 172 4.18 -17.91 23.33
N VAL A 173 3.79 -17.34 24.47
CA VAL A 173 4.48 -16.20 25.08
C VAL A 173 5.96 -16.51 25.25
N ASP A 174 6.26 -17.69 25.79
CA ASP A 174 7.64 -18.08 26.04
C ASP A 174 8.41 -18.35 24.74
N SER A 175 7.75 -18.91 23.72
CA SER A 175 8.38 -19.08 22.40
C SER A 175 8.60 -17.77 21.67
N LEU A 176 7.65 -16.82 21.76
CA LEU A 176 7.79 -15.47 21.19
C LEU A 176 8.88 -14.67 21.92
N LYS A 177 8.96 -14.77 23.24
CA LYS A 177 10.02 -14.12 24.03
C LYS A 177 11.42 -14.67 23.72
N GLN A 178 11.51 -15.90 23.25
CA GLN A 178 12.79 -16.52 22.84
C GLN A 178 13.14 -16.20 21.38
N ASP A 179 12.25 -15.60 20.59
CA ASP A 179 12.52 -15.17 19.23
C ASP A 179 13.31 -13.84 19.24
N PRO A 180 14.56 -13.82 18.74
CA PRO A 180 15.36 -12.60 18.68
C PRO A 180 14.70 -11.44 17.90
N HIS A 181 13.86 -11.76 16.90
CA HIS A 181 13.14 -10.76 16.11
C HIS A 181 12.00 -10.13 16.91
N TYR A 182 11.41 -10.85 17.84
CA TYR A 182 10.39 -10.31 18.74
C TYR A 182 10.98 -9.29 19.73
N GLU A 183 12.13 -9.62 20.33
CA GLU A 183 12.85 -8.68 21.21
C GLU A 183 13.22 -7.38 20.48
N GLU A 184 13.70 -7.49 19.23
CA GLU A 184 14.07 -6.33 18.42
C GLU A 184 12.87 -5.45 18.05
N ALA A 185 11.70 -6.04 17.80
CA ALA A 185 10.49 -5.32 17.39
C ALA A 185 9.77 -4.61 18.55
N PHE A 186 9.87 -5.12 19.79
CA PHE A 186 9.06 -4.63 20.90
C PHE A 186 9.85 -3.92 22.01
N TYR A 187 11.19 -4.08 22.08
CA TYR A 187 12.01 -3.52 23.15
C TYR A 187 13.09 -2.55 22.68
N LYS A 188 13.14 -2.21 21.40
CA LYS A 188 13.96 -1.14 20.81
C LYS A 188 13.10 -0.11 20.11
#